data_631a2c0170e88f017302c06f75891e81
#
_entry.id   631a2c0170e88f017302c06f75891e81
#
_cell.length_a   1.000
_cell.length_b   1.000
_cell.length_c   1.000
_cell.angle_alpha   90.00
_cell.angle_beta   90.00
_cell.angle_gamma   90.00
#
_symmetry.space_group_name_H-M   'P 1'
#
loop_
_entity.id
_entity.type
_entity.pdbx_description
1 polymer ?
#
loop_
_entity_poly.entity_id
_entity_poly.type
_entity_poly.pdbx_seq_one_letter_code
_entity_poly.pdbx_strand_id
1 'polypeptide(L)'
;MDKSLLIVDDDTPFRDRLARAMEKKGFIVSQAHGVKTGTQKAIELRPAFAVIDLRLDDGNGLEIVKEIQKSTKESRVIMLTGYGNIPTTVAAIKNGAIDYLAKPADADDVEKALLADPKLKAAPPENPMSADRVKWEHIHRVFELCNRNVSETARRLKMHRRTLQRILSKRSPR
;
A
#
# COMPACT_ATOMS: atom_id res chain seq x y z
N MET A 1 -22.03 4.87 13.82
CA MET A 1 -21.00 4.05 13.19
C MET A 1 -19.66 4.59 13.67
N ASP A 2 -18.84 3.75 14.28
CA ASP A 2 -17.49 4.13 14.70
C ASP A 2 -16.67 4.49 13.45
N LYS A 3 -16.07 5.69 13.41
CA LYS A 3 -15.26 6.20 12.32
C LYS A 3 -13.78 6.36 12.73
N SER A 4 -13.36 5.63 13.77
CA SER A 4 -11.94 5.62 14.16
C SER A 4 -11.09 4.98 13.06
N LEU A 5 -10.06 5.69 12.61
CA LEU A 5 -9.17 5.30 11.52
C LEU A 5 -7.72 5.39 11.95
N LEU A 6 -6.98 4.31 11.81
CA LEU A 6 -5.53 4.29 11.97
C LEU A 6 -4.84 4.32 10.60
N ILE A 7 -3.98 5.32 10.37
CA ILE A 7 -3.15 5.42 9.16
C ILE A 7 -1.69 5.15 9.55
N VAL A 8 -1.08 4.16 8.91
CA VAL A 8 0.33 3.79 9.13
C VAL A 8 1.09 3.87 7.82
N ASP A 9 2.03 4.78 7.75
CA ASP A 9 2.87 5.04 6.58
C ASP A 9 4.15 5.79 7.02
N ASP A 10 5.31 5.45 6.51
CA ASP A 10 6.58 6.12 6.83
C ASP A 10 6.78 7.42 6.02
N ASP A 11 6.09 7.55 4.87
CA ASP A 11 6.02 8.80 4.10
C ASP A 11 5.16 9.84 4.83
N THR A 12 5.80 10.69 5.64
CA THR A 12 5.13 11.73 6.43
C THR A 12 4.29 12.68 5.57
N PRO A 13 4.76 13.26 4.45
CA PRO A 13 3.95 14.11 3.59
C PRO A 13 2.70 13.43 3.05
N PHE A 14 2.80 12.17 2.62
CA PHE A 14 1.66 11.38 2.15
C PHE A 14 0.68 11.11 3.29
N ARG A 15 1.18 10.60 4.42
CA ARG A 15 0.38 10.27 5.61
C ARG A 15 -0.41 11.47 6.12
N ASP A 16 0.23 12.64 6.26
CA ASP A 16 -0.42 13.86 6.76
C ASP A 16 -1.47 14.39 5.79
N ARG A 17 -1.21 14.31 4.48
CA ARG A 17 -2.19 14.69 3.45
C ARG A 17 -3.41 13.79 3.49
N LEU A 18 -3.19 12.48 3.55
CA LEU A 18 -4.28 11.49 3.63
C LEU A 18 -5.08 11.68 4.92
N ALA A 19 -4.42 11.87 6.06
CA ALA A 19 -5.08 12.09 7.35
C ALA A 19 -6.03 13.28 7.30
N ARG A 20 -5.54 14.46 6.86
CA ARG A 20 -6.38 15.67 6.73
C ARG A 20 -7.57 15.47 5.79
N ALA A 21 -7.38 14.73 4.71
CA ALA A 21 -8.45 14.45 3.77
C ALA A 21 -9.52 13.52 4.38
N MET A 22 -9.10 12.49 5.12
CA MET A 22 -10.01 11.58 5.82
C MET A 22 -10.73 12.25 6.99
N GLU A 23 -10.08 13.16 7.72
CA GLU A 23 -10.73 13.99 8.76
C GLU A 23 -11.85 14.85 8.17
N LYS A 24 -11.64 15.46 6.98
CA LYS A 24 -12.70 16.20 6.27
C LYS A 24 -13.89 15.34 5.87
N LYS A 25 -13.68 14.03 5.71
CA LYS A 25 -14.72 13.02 5.45
C LYS A 25 -15.38 12.49 6.73
N GLY A 26 -14.98 13.04 7.89
CA GLY A 26 -15.56 12.75 9.20
C GLY A 26 -14.98 11.51 9.89
N PHE A 27 -13.80 11.05 9.51
CA PHE A 27 -13.05 10.04 10.26
C PHE A 27 -12.29 10.67 11.43
N ILE A 28 -12.16 9.92 12.51
CA ILE A 28 -11.30 10.26 13.65
C ILE A 28 -9.95 9.58 13.43
N VAL A 29 -8.98 10.36 12.95
CA VAL A 29 -7.74 9.81 12.45
C VAL A 29 -6.66 9.77 13.52
N SER A 30 -6.00 8.62 13.64
CA SER A 30 -4.75 8.42 14.37
C SER A 30 -3.66 8.01 13.39
N GLN A 31 -2.44 8.50 13.59
CA GLN A 31 -1.32 8.29 12.67
C GLN A 31 -0.18 7.54 13.36
N ALA A 32 0.50 6.66 12.62
CA ALA A 32 1.74 6.03 13.02
C ALA A 32 2.73 5.97 11.83
N HIS A 33 4.02 5.89 12.11
CA HIS A 33 5.07 5.97 11.09
C HIS A 33 5.78 4.64 10.85
N GLY A 34 5.47 3.60 11.62
CA GLY A 34 6.16 2.31 11.50
C GLY A 34 5.41 1.17 12.16
N VAL A 35 5.96 -0.03 12.06
CA VAL A 35 5.36 -1.26 12.59
C VAL A 35 5.16 -1.17 14.10
N LYS A 36 6.21 -0.78 14.83
CA LYS A 36 6.17 -0.70 16.30
C LYS A 36 5.08 0.26 16.80
N THR A 37 5.06 1.48 16.28
CA THR A 37 4.08 2.50 16.68
C THR A 37 2.68 2.19 16.17
N GLY A 38 2.57 1.60 14.97
CA GLY A 38 1.31 1.14 14.39
C GLY A 38 0.68 0.01 15.20
N THR A 39 1.46 -0.99 15.58
CA THR A 39 1.00 -2.11 16.41
C THR A 39 0.53 -1.64 17.78
N GLN A 40 1.31 -0.78 18.44
CA GLN A 40 0.92 -0.21 19.73
C GLN A 40 -0.42 0.52 19.64
N LYS A 41 -0.58 1.42 18.67
CA LYS A 41 -1.84 2.15 18.49
C LYS A 41 -3.00 1.24 18.09
N ALA A 42 -2.75 0.20 17.32
CA ALA A 42 -3.78 -0.78 16.95
C ALA A 42 -4.36 -1.48 18.19
N ILE A 43 -3.50 -1.85 19.15
CA ILE A 43 -3.92 -2.49 20.40
C ILE A 43 -4.69 -1.52 21.31
N GLU A 44 -4.17 -0.29 21.44
CA GLU A 44 -4.73 0.72 22.35
C GLU A 44 -6.07 1.26 21.85
N LEU A 45 -6.15 1.58 20.56
CA LEU A 45 -7.31 2.28 19.98
C LEU A 45 -8.38 1.34 19.44
N ARG A 46 -8.02 0.10 19.11
CA ARG A 46 -8.92 -0.87 18.46
C ARG A 46 -9.73 -0.24 17.32
N PRO A 47 -9.07 0.32 16.31
CA PRO A 47 -9.73 1.16 15.32
C PRO A 47 -10.73 0.36 14.48
N ALA A 48 -11.87 1.00 14.13
CA ALA A 48 -12.84 0.39 13.22
C ALA A 48 -12.31 0.28 11.79
N PHE A 49 -11.39 1.18 11.40
CA PHE A 49 -10.79 1.24 10.08
C PHE A 49 -9.27 1.38 10.19
N ALA A 50 -8.52 0.77 9.27
CA ALA A 50 -7.09 0.98 9.18
C ALA A 50 -6.62 1.04 7.72
N VAL A 51 -5.65 1.92 7.46
CA VAL A 51 -4.93 2.05 6.20
C VAL A 51 -3.45 1.90 6.51
N ILE A 52 -2.83 0.86 5.98
CA ILE A 52 -1.49 0.44 6.37
C ILE A 52 -0.61 0.30 5.14
N ASP A 53 0.53 0.99 5.11
CA ASP A 53 1.54 0.71 4.08
C ASP A 53 2.14 -0.67 4.30
N LEU A 54 2.30 -1.37 3.22
CA LEU A 54 2.94 -2.68 3.21
C LEU A 54 4.40 -2.62 3.63
N ARG A 55 5.12 -1.60 3.17
CA ARG A 55 6.53 -1.39 3.43
C ARG A 55 6.70 -0.20 4.35
N LEU A 56 7.25 -0.47 5.51
CA LEU A 56 7.61 0.52 6.50
C LEU A 56 9.12 0.43 6.76
N ASP A 57 9.74 1.53 7.14
CA ASP A 57 11.19 1.58 7.40
C ASP A 57 11.65 0.55 8.44
N ASP A 58 10.80 0.22 9.41
CA ASP A 58 11.07 -0.72 10.50
C ASP A 58 10.48 -2.12 10.31
N GLY A 59 9.88 -2.43 9.13
CA GLY A 59 9.36 -3.76 8.86
C GLY A 59 8.20 -3.84 7.86
N ASN A 60 7.36 -4.84 8.05
CA ASN A 60 6.26 -5.15 7.14
C ASN A 60 4.90 -4.85 7.79
N GLY A 61 4.07 -4.04 7.13
CA GLY A 61 2.74 -3.68 7.59
C GLY A 61 1.78 -4.86 7.83
N LEU A 62 2.07 -6.04 7.26
CA LEU A 62 1.29 -7.27 7.54
C LEU A 62 1.30 -7.67 9.02
N GLU A 63 2.33 -7.29 9.77
CA GLU A 63 2.40 -7.55 11.21
C GLU A 63 1.32 -6.76 11.95
N ILE A 64 1.09 -5.52 11.56
CA ILE A 64 0.04 -4.67 12.12
C ILE A 64 -1.34 -5.22 11.78
N VAL A 65 -1.55 -5.68 10.54
CA VAL A 65 -2.82 -6.31 10.11
C VAL A 65 -3.15 -7.51 11.00
N LYS A 66 -2.17 -8.39 11.24
CA LYS A 66 -2.36 -9.56 12.12
C LYS A 66 -2.77 -9.16 13.53
N GLU A 67 -2.16 -8.11 14.07
CA GLU A 67 -2.47 -7.64 15.42
C GLU A 67 -3.85 -7.00 15.51
N ILE A 68 -4.25 -6.20 14.51
CA ILE A 68 -5.60 -5.66 14.42
C ILE A 68 -6.62 -6.80 14.36
N GLN A 69 -6.41 -7.82 13.55
CA GLN A 69 -7.34 -8.94 13.40
C GLN A 69 -7.45 -9.79 14.67
N LYS A 70 -6.42 -9.84 15.51
CA LYS A 70 -6.49 -10.48 16.83
C LYS A 70 -7.30 -9.67 17.84
N SER A 71 -7.10 -8.35 17.85
CA SER A 71 -7.70 -7.44 18.82
C SER A 71 -9.10 -6.96 18.42
N THR A 72 -9.37 -6.84 17.12
CA THR A 72 -10.63 -6.28 16.57
C THR A 72 -10.96 -6.96 15.25
N LYS A 73 -11.62 -8.11 15.31
CA LYS A 73 -11.95 -8.93 14.12
C LYS A 73 -12.82 -8.22 13.08
N GLU A 74 -13.60 -7.23 13.51
CA GLU A 74 -14.50 -6.47 12.65
C GLU A 74 -13.82 -5.25 12.01
N SER A 75 -12.57 -4.96 12.37
CA SER A 75 -11.82 -3.85 11.81
C SER A 75 -11.60 -4.04 10.31
N ARG A 76 -11.87 -3.00 9.55
CA ARG A 76 -11.71 -2.99 8.09
C ARG A 76 -10.35 -2.44 7.74
N VAL A 77 -9.48 -3.31 7.27
CA VAL A 77 -8.08 -2.97 6.99
C VAL A 77 -7.82 -2.96 5.50
N ILE A 78 -7.29 -1.85 4.99
CA ILE A 78 -6.78 -1.71 3.62
C ILE A 78 -5.27 -1.62 3.66
N MET A 79 -4.62 -2.36 2.76
CA MET A 79 -3.18 -2.23 2.55
C MET A 79 -2.90 -1.25 1.42
N LEU A 80 -1.98 -0.32 1.66
CA LEU A 80 -1.38 0.49 0.60
C LEU A 80 -0.08 -0.14 0.14
N THR A 81 0.19 -0.06 -1.14
CA THR A 81 1.46 -0.56 -1.69
C THR A 81 1.90 0.28 -2.87
N GLY A 82 3.15 0.68 -2.88
CA GLY A 82 3.76 1.36 -4.03
C GLY A 82 3.98 0.43 -5.22
N TYR A 83 3.82 -0.89 -5.02
CA TYR A 83 4.11 -1.87 -6.06
C TYR A 83 3.15 -3.06 -5.93
N GLY A 84 2.24 -3.16 -6.88
CA GLY A 84 1.32 -4.30 -6.97
C GLY A 84 2.09 -5.61 -7.23
N ASN A 85 2.31 -6.38 -6.18
CA ASN A 85 2.84 -7.74 -6.29
C ASN A 85 1.72 -8.70 -5.87
N ILE A 86 1.26 -9.52 -6.80
CA ILE A 86 0.18 -10.50 -6.57
C ILE A 86 0.41 -11.36 -5.32
N PRO A 87 1.60 -11.95 -5.08
CA PRO A 87 1.85 -12.72 -3.86
C PRO A 87 1.66 -11.92 -2.57
N THR A 88 2.01 -10.65 -2.57
CA THR A 88 1.88 -9.79 -1.40
C THR A 88 0.42 -9.40 -1.15
N THR A 89 -0.34 -9.15 -2.21
CA THR A 89 -1.79 -8.92 -2.14
C THR A 89 -2.50 -10.14 -1.56
N VAL A 90 -2.17 -11.33 -2.05
CA VAL A 90 -2.73 -12.59 -1.53
C VAL A 90 -2.38 -12.76 -0.05
N ALA A 91 -1.16 -12.45 0.35
CA ALA A 91 -0.74 -12.50 1.75
C ALA A 91 -1.51 -11.50 2.63
N ALA A 92 -1.76 -10.27 2.15
CA ALA A 92 -2.54 -9.26 2.86
C ALA A 92 -3.97 -9.74 3.11
N ILE A 93 -4.64 -10.24 2.08
CA ILE A 93 -6.02 -10.76 2.17
C ILE A 93 -6.07 -11.97 3.12
N LYS A 94 -5.12 -12.90 3.03
CA LYS A 94 -5.05 -14.07 3.95
C LYS A 94 -4.83 -13.66 5.40
N ASN A 95 -4.21 -12.51 5.67
CA ASN A 95 -4.01 -11.97 7.01
C ASN A 95 -5.16 -11.07 7.49
N GLY A 96 -6.25 -10.96 6.72
CA GLY A 96 -7.47 -10.27 7.12
C GLY A 96 -7.60 -8.83 6.61
N ALA A 97 -6.75 -8.38 5.68
CA ALA A 97 -7.03 -7.16 4.93
C ALA A 97 -8.25 -7.39 4.03
N ILE A 98 -9.15 -6.40 3.98
CA ILE A 98 -10.35 -6.49 3.12
C ILE A 98 -10.03 -6.18 1.67
N ASP A 99 -9.05 -5.30 1.44
CA ASP A 99 -8.63 -4.87 0.12
C ASP A 99 -7.20 -4.34 0.13
N TYR A 100 -6.67 -4.06 -1.05
CA TYR A 100 -5.40 -3.35 -1.22
C TYR A 100 -5.55 -2.26 -2.29
N LEU A 101 -4.82 -1.17 -2.13
CA LEU A 101 -4.75 -0.08 -3.10
C LEU A 101 -3.31 0.18 -3.51
N ALA A 102 -3.09 0.35 -4.81
CA ALA A 102 -1.79 0.77 -5.32
C ALA A 102 -1.59 2.27 -5.08
N LYS A 103 -0.42 2.67 -4.59
CA LYS A 103 -0.02 4.09 -4.57
C LYS A 103 0.31 4.54 -6.02
N PRO A 104 -0.09 5.74 -6.44
CA PRO A 104 -0.75 6.78 -5.65
C PRO A 104 -2.25 6.50 -5.46
N ALA A 105 -2.72 6.44 -4.21
CA ALA A 105 -4.12 6.35 -3.86
C ALA A 105 -4.59 7.71 -3.31
N ASP A 106 -5.75 8.16 -3.72
CA ASP A 106 -6.36 9.35 -3.16
C ASP A 106 -7.34 9.02 -2.01
N ALA A 107 -7.80 10.04 -1.31
CA ALA A 107 -8.69 9.85 -0.18
C ALA A 107 -10.08 9.34 -0.58
N ASP A 108 -10.52 9.57 -1.82
CA ASP A 108 -11.80 9.09 -2.32
C ASP A 108 -11.72 7.59 -2.61
N ASP A 109 -10.61 7.12 -3.17
CA ASP A 109 -10.36 5.69 -3.38
C ASP A 109 -10.27 4.95 -2.06
N VAL A 110 -9.54 5.52 -1.09
CA VAL A 110 -9.42 4.96 0.26
C VAL A 110 -10.78 4.88 0.95
N GLU A 111 -11.57 5.95 0.92
CA GLU A 111 -12.90 5.96 1.52
C GLU A 111 -13.83 4.91 0.89
N LYS A 112 -13.89 4.86 -0.44
CA LYS A 112 -14.69 3.86 -1.17
C LYS A 112 -14.31 2.44 -0.78
N ALA A 113 -13.03 2.14 -0.72
CA ALA A 113 -12.55 0.83 -0.34
C ALA A 113 -12.83 0.50 1.15
N LEU A 114 -12.66 1.47 2.07
CA LEU A 114 -13.01 1.29 3.48
C LEU A 114 -14.51 1.06 3.70
N LEU A 115 -15.38 1.70 2.92
CA LEU A 115 -16.84 1.62 3.07
C LEU A 115 -17.49 0.59 2.13
N ALA A 116 -16.74 -0.02 1.21
CA ALA A 116 -17.25 -1.02 0.29
C ALA A 116 -17.92 -2.20 1.04
N ASP A 117 -19.02 -2.73 0.53
CA ASP A 117 -19.68 -3.89 1.13
C ASP A 117 -18.76 -5.13 0.98
N PRO A 118 -18.41 -5.83 2.07
CA PRO A 118 -17.57 -7.03 2.00
C PRO A 118 -18.14 -8.15 1.13
N LYS A 119 -19.45 -8.11 0.87
CA LYS A 119 -20.16 -9.10 0.04
C LYS A 119 -20.12 -8.77 -1.45
N LEU A 120 -19.82 -7.53 -1.82
CA LEU A 120 -19.59 -7.14 -3.20
C LEU A 120 -18.13 -7.43 -3.53
N LYS A 121 -17.87 -8.50 -4.28
CA LYS A 121 -16.54 -8.76 -4.84
C LYS A 121 -16.07 -7.49 -5.56
N ALA A 122 -14.89 -7.00 -5.20
CA ALA A 122 -14.26 -5.90 -5.91
C ALA A 122 -14.29 -6.19 -7.42
N ALA A 123 -14.94 -5.33 -8.18
CA ALA A 123 -14.84 -5.41 -9.64
C ALA A 123 -13.37 -5.19 -10.03
N PRO A 124 -12.86 -5.89 -11.04
CA PRO A 124 -11.54 -5.59 -11.57
C PRO A 124 -11.46 -4.08 -11.86
N PRO A 125 -10.31 -3.43 -11.65
CA PRO A 125 -10.18 -2.01 -11.93
C PRO A 125 -10.64 -1.73 -13.36
N GLU A 126 -11.53 -0.74 -13.54
CA GLU A 126 -12.10 -0.37 -14.83
C GLU A 126 -11.03 0.02 -15.87
N ASN A 127 -9.84 0.39 -15.39
CA ASN A 127 -8.67 0.65 -16.21
C ASN A 127 -7.47 -0.15 -15.70
N PRO A 128 -7.23 -1.36 -16.23
CA PRO A 128 -6.00 -2.08 -15.94
C PRO A 128 -4.79 -1.24 -16.42
N MET A 129 -3.74 -1.19 -15.59
CA MET A 129 -2.49 -0.55 -16.01
C MET A 129 -2.03 -1.10 -17.35
N SER A 130 -1.57 -0.23 -18.25
CA SER A 130 -1.03 -0.68 -19.53
C SER A 130 0.16 -1.63 -19.30
N ALA A 131 0.34 -2.61 -20.18
CA ALA A 131 1.46 -3.56 -20.10
C ALA A 131 2.81 -2.86 -20.03
N ASP A 132 2.96 -1.73 -20.73
CA ASP A 132 4.17 -0.92 -20.72
C ASP A 132 4.42 -0.26 -19.36
N ARG A 133 3.38 0.17 -18.68
CA ARG A 133 3.48 0.73 -17.32
C ARG A 133 3.86 -0.34 -16.31
N VAL A 134 3.25 -1.50 -16.36
CA VAL A 134 3.60 -2.65 -15.50
C VAL A 134 5.05 -3.05 -15.70
N LYS A 135 5.50 -3.14 -16.95
CA LYS A 135 6.88 -3.43 -17.31
C LYS A 135 7.85 -2.36 -16.79
N TRP A 136 7.51 -1.10 -16.96
CA TRP A 136 8.32 0.04 -16.50
C TRP A 136 8.46 0.02 -14.97
N GLU A 137 7.37 -0.16 -14.23
CA GLU A 137 7.36 -0.24 -12.76
C GLU A 137 8.18 -1.43 -12.25
N HIS A 138 8.03 -2.61 -12.89
CA HIS A 138 8.81 -3.79 -12.54
C HIS A 138 10.32 -3.57 -12.70
N ILE A 139 10.72 -2.93 -13.79
CA ILE A 139 12.15 -2.62 -14.07
C ILE A 139 12.69 -1.64 -13.01
N HIS A 140 11.97 -0.58 -12.70
CA HIS A 140 12.37 0.40 -11.70
C HIS A 140 12.48 -0.22 -10.30
N ARG A 141 11.55 -1.10 -9.95
CA ARG A 141 11.60 -1.84 -8.71
C ARG A 141 12.86 -2.71 -8.59
N VAL A 142 13.19 -3.48 -9.61
CA VAL A 142 14.42 -4.31 -9.59
C VAL A 142 15.66 -3.43 -9.54
N PHE A 143 15.63 -2.26 -10.18
CA PHE A 143 16.71 -1.28 -10.13
C PHE A 143 16.93 -0.75 -8.70
N GLU A 144 15.87 -0.38 -7.98
CA GLU A 144 15.98 0.02 -6.56
C GLU A 144 16.47 -1.14 -5.68
N LEU A 145 15.97 -2.36 -5.87
CA LEU A 145 16.45 -3.56 -5.15
C LEU A 145 17.91 -3.88 -5.39
N CYS A 146 18.46 -3.46 -6.52
CA CYS A 146 19.88 -3.57 -6.85
C CYS A 146 20.70 -2.34 -6.43
N ASN A 147 20.20 -1.52 -5.50
CA ASN A 147 20.84 -0.28 -5.06
C ASN A 147 21.22 0.64 -6.23
N ARG A 148 20.32 0.74 -7.22
CA ARG A 148 20.51 1.53 -8.47
C ARG A 148 21.70 1.10 -9.33
N ASN A 149 22.15 -0.13 -9.17
CA ASN A 149 23.23 -0.68 -9.98
C ASN A 149 22.67 -1.20 -11.31
N VAL A 150 22.94 -0.45 -12.40
CA VAL A 150 22.47 -0.78 -13.76
C VAL A 150 22.93 -2.15 -14.24
N SER A 151 24.19 -2.51 -13.98
CA SER A 151 24.76 -3.79 -14.44
C SER A 151 24.13 -4.99 -13.75
N GLU A 152 23.94 -4.90 -12.43
CA GLU A 152 23.29 -5.94 -11.64
C GLU A 152 21.79 -6.07 -12.01
N THR A 153 21.11 -4.94 -12.17
CA THR A 153 19.71 -4.90 -12.61
C THR A 153 19.53 -5.55 -13.98
N ALA A 154 20.39 -5.20 -14.95
CA ALA A 154 20.36 -5.77 -16.29
C ALA A 154 20.55 -7.30 -16.26
N ARG A 155 21.48 -7.78 -15.42
CA ARG A 155 21.71 -9.22 -15.21
C ARG A 155 20.48 -9.92 -14.64
N ARG A 156 19.87 -9.39 -13.57
CA ARG A 156 18.68 -9.96 -12.94
C ARG A 156 17.47 -9.98 -13.86
N LEU A 157 17.29 -8.93 -14.67
CA LEU A 157 16.20 -8.83 -15.63
C LEU A 157 16.49 -9.55 -16.96
N LYS A 158 17.69 -10.14 -17.13
CA LYS A 158 18.14 -10.74 -18.39
C LYS A 158 17.99 -9.78 -19.58
N MET A 159 18.35 -8.53 -19.38
CA MET A 159 18.26 -7.45 -20.35
C MET A 159 19.64 -6.91 -20.72
N HIS A 160 19.78 -6.39 -21.94
CA HIS A 160 20.97 -5.64 -22.29
C HIS A 160 21.05 -4.31 -21.51
N ARG A 161 22.24 -3.98 -21.01
CA ARG A 161 22.49 -2.76 -20.24
C ARG A 161 22.00 -1.48 -20.96
N ARG A 162 22.22 -1.37 -22.27
CA ARG A 162 21.74 -0.24 -23.09
C ARG A 162 20.22 -0.13 -23.10
N THR A 163 19.52 -1.27 -23.21
CA THR A 163 18.05 -1.30 -23.18
C THR A 163 17.53 -0.82 -21.83
N LEU A 164 18.14 -1.31 -20.74
CA LEU A 164 17.77 -0.88 -19.40
C LEU A 164 18.00 0.62 -19.19
N GLN A 165 19.18 1.16 -19.57
CA GLN A 165 19.46 2.60 -19.47
C GLN A 165 18.44 3.45 -20.23
N ARG A 166 18.04 3.03 -21.43
CA ARG A 166 17.01 3.71 -22.24
C ARG A 166 15.65 3.70 -21.54
N ILE A 167 15.28 2.63 -20.83
CA ILE A 167 14.02 2.54 -20.10
C ILE A 167 14.07 3.42 -18.85
N LEU A 168 15.18 3.37 -18.09
CA LEU A 168 15.36 4.18 -16.89
C LEU A 168 15.38 5.69 -17.15
N SER A 169 15.81 6.11 -18.35
CA SER A 169 15.82 7.53 -18.76
C SER A 169 14.45 8.05 -19.21
N LYS A 170 13.47 7.18 -19.48
CA LYS A 170 12.12 7.57 -19.89
C LYS A 170 11.24 7.85 -18.69
N ARG A 171 10.32 8.80 -18.85
CA ARG A 171 9.23 9.02 -17.89
C ARG A 171 8.28 7.81 -17.87
N SER A 172 7.57 7.63 -16.76
CA SER A 172 6.52 6.61 -16.64
C SER A 172 5.53 6.70 -17.82
N PRO A 173 5.21 5.60 -18.49
CA PRO A 173 4.11 5.55 -19.45
C PRO A 173 2.79 5.92 -18.74
N ARG A 174 1.91 6.62 -19.47
CA ARG A 174 0.56 6.94 -18.99
C ARG A 174 -0.34 5.72 -19.03
#